data_76f60dfda988984e8fc6b948931c9c2c
#
_entry.id   76f60dfda988984e8fc6b948931c9c2c
#
_cell.length_a   1.000
_cell.length_b   1.000
_cell.length_c   1.000
_cell.angle_alpha   90.00
_cell.angle_beta   90.00
_cell.angle_gamma   90.00
#
_symmetry.space_group_name_H-M   'P 1'
#
loop_
_entity.id
_entity.type
_entity.pdbx_description
1 polymer ?
#
loop_
_entity_poly.entity_id
_entity_poly.type
_entity_poly.pdbx_seq_one_letter_code
_entity_poly.pdbx_strand_id
1 'polypeptide(L)'
;MIRRLSVFLIFVFTSFSAAAQQSSWVQLEAHPTLTAAQDAARKYAAELDDVNGFYLGSDWYGVALGPYTRPDAEALRRQLRSSGQIPRDAFVSNGERFGQQFWPIGVGAPIKPQPLPTETADLPVVTIVPDEAPAEPAIVDETLAEARASEAALDRGEREMLQIALKWAGFYNSSIDGAFGRGTRASMSAWQDANGYTNTGVLTTLQRADLLAQYNAVLEGLDMELIRDDATGIAIEIPTGAVEFTAYDSPFARFEEKDGSGVTILLISQPGDRTRFFGLYEILQTLEIVPTTGDRNRRDSSFEIEGVNDSIHTYVTASLSGGQIKGFALVWPAGDDERRTRVTEIMKASFETLDGVLNPAQAADEQSIDLVSGLAIRKPQLARSGFYVDGAGTVVTAATTVANCERVTLDDSFDADVMFSDGSVAILRPQSRLAPMGSADVQTALPRIQSQITVGGYPYGGALTLPTLSFGTLADVRGLDGNDSTLRLNMQTEDGDIGGPVFDNGGAVIGMLLPHPATGNQILPEEVSFAYSAQGILNALNSAGVTVKTTDSMAYMPPETLTSMASDMTVLVSCW
;
A
#
# COMPACT_ATOMS: atom_id res chain seq x y z
N MET A 1 37.30 62.35 -28.47
CA MET A 1 36.96 61.61 -29.70
C MET A 1 37.88 60.45 -29.85
N ILE A 2 37.57 59.26 -29.43
CA ILE A 2 38.14 58.01 -29.92
C ILE A 2 37.11 56.89 -29.52
N ARG A 3 36.43 56.34 -30.51
CA ARG A 3 35.54 55.20 -30.49
C ARG A 3 36.34 53.92 -30.26
N ARG A 4 36.11 53.18 -29.16
CA ARG A 4 36.66 51.82 -29.04
C ARG A 4 35.55 50.84 -29.40
N LEU A 5 35.78 50.10 -30.46
CA LEU A 5 34.99 48.99 -30.97
C LEU A 5 35.42 47.73 -30.21
N SER A 6 34.56 47.18 -29.39
CA SER A 6 34.79 45.89 -28.72
C SER A 6 34.11 44.79 -29.53
N VAL A 7 34.97 43.92 -30.12
CA VAL A 7 34.55 42.67 -30.79
C VAL A 7 34.25 41.64 -29.73
N PHE A 8 33.01 41.19 -29.70
CA PHE A 8 32.56 40.09 -28.84
C PHE A 8 32.72 38.77 -29.59
N LEU A 9 33.69 37.97 -29.16
CA LEU A 9 33.95 36.64 -29.72
C LEU A 9 33.00 35.64 -29.02
N ILE A 10 31.97 35.17 -29.74
CA ILE A 10 31.04 34.12 -29.24
C ILE A 10 31.72 32.78 -29.43
N PHE A 11 32.15 32.17 -28.30
CA PHE A 11 32.59 30.79 -28.26
C PHE A 11 31.34 29.90 -28.16
N VAL A 12 30.99 29.19 -29.23
CA VAL A 12 29.99 28.13 -29.23
C VAL A 12 30.62 26.87 -28.64
N PHE A 13 30.31 26.59 -27.37
CA PHE A 13 30.58 25.30 -26.75
C PHE A 13 29.57 24.28 -27.28
N THR A 14 29.98 23.44 -28.22
CA THR A 14 29.25 22.20 -28.54
C THR A 14 29.49 21.20 -27.42
N SER A 15 28.51 21.05 -26.52
CA SER A 15 28.50 20.00 -25.50
C SER A 15 28.30 18.67 -26.22
N PHE A 16 29.34 17.89 -26.39
CA PHE A 16 29.22 16.45 -26.67
C PHE A 16 28.70 15.78 -25.40
N SER A 17 27.43 15.42 -25.39
CA SER A 17 26.88 14.48 -24.40
C SER A 17 27.52 13.11 -24.67
N ALA A 18 28.50 12.73 -23.87
CA ALA A 18 28.95 11.35 -23.81
C ALA A 18 27.80 10.52 -23.22
N ALA A 19 27.09 9.81 -24.08
CA ALA A 19 26.19 8.76 -23.62
C ALA A 19 27.04 7.75 -22.85
N ALA A 20 26.77 7.57 -21.55
CA ALA A 20 27.38 6.53 -20.76
C ALA A 20 26.98 5.20 -21.39
N GLN A 21 27.91 4.50 -22.03
CA GLN A 21 27.69 3.14 -22.52
C GLN A 21 27.49 2.24 -21.31
N GLN A 22 26.28 1.72 -21.15
CA GLN A 22 25.96 0.75 -20.11
C GLN A 22 26.82 -0.52 -20.35
N SER A 23 27.63 -0.86 -19.35
CA SER A 23 28.40 -2.09 -19.35
C SER A 23 27.47 -3.30 -19.29
N SER A 24 27.74 -4.31 -20.09
CA SER A 24 27.00 -5.58 -20.10
C SER A 24 27.94 -6.73 -19.76
N TRP A 25 27.43 -7.75 -19.13
CA TRP A 25 28.16 -8.90 -18.61
C TRP A 25 27.52 -10.19 -19.07
N VAL A 26 28.28 -11.25 -19.26
CA VAL A 26 27.75 -12.60 -19.47
C VAL A 26 27.81 -13.32 -18.14
N GLN A 27 26.70 -13.42 -17.42
CA GLN A 27 26.63 -14.18 -16.17
C GLN A 27 26.60 -15.68 -16.49
N LEU A 28 27.51 -16.44 -15.87
CA LEU A 28 27.75 -17.85 -16.11
C LEU A 28 27.00 -18.71 -15.11
N GLU A 29 27.25 -18.48 -13.84
CA GLU A 29 26.70 -19.26 -12.71
C GLU A 29 26.50 -18.37 -11.50
N ALA A 30 25.67 -18.81 -10.56
CA ALA A 30 25.53 -18.24 -9.24
C ALA A 30 25.56 -19.34 -8.17
N HIS A 31 26.20 -19.07 -7.03
CA HIS A 31 26.43 -20.05 -5.97
C HIS A 31 26.01 -19.49 -4.59
N PRO A 32 25.46 -20.32 -3.70
CA PRO A 32 24.99 -19.87 -2.38
C PRO A 32 26.14 -19.67 -1.37
N THR A 33 27.39 -19.95 -1.75
CA THR A 33 28.56 -19.73 -0.87
C THR A 33 29.70 -19.08 -1.63
N LEU A 34 30.45 -18.19 -0.96
CA LEU A 34 31.63 -17.54 -1.52
C LEU A 34 32.68 -18.55 -1.98
N THR A 35 32.90 -19.62 -1.23
CA THR A 35 33.89 -20.66 -1.56
C THR A 35 33.53 -21.35 -2.88
N ALA A 36 32.28 -21.76 -3.06
CA ALA A 36 31.83 -22.41 -4.30
C ALA A 36 31.95 -21.44 -5.51
N ALA A 37 31.62 -20.17 -5.33
CA ALA A 37 31.75 -19.15 -6.36
C ALA A 37 33.23 -18.87 -6.73
N GLN A 38 34.14 -18.87 -5.75
CA GLN A 38 35.58 -18.72 -5.98
C GLN A 38 36.15 -19.93 -6.73
N ASP A 39 35.70 -21.14 -6.43
CA ASP A 39 36.13 -22.35 -7.13
C ASP A 39 35.63 -22.35 -8.58
N ALA A 40 34.38 -21.93 -8.80
CA ALA A 40 33.83 -21.74 -10.13
C ALA A 40 34.59 -20.65 -10.92
N ALA A 41 34.85 -19.50 -10.31
CA ALA A 41 35.62 -18.44 -10.94
C ALA A 41 37.03 -18.89 -11.33
N ARG A 42 37.72 -19.64 -10.48
CA ARG A 42 39.05 -20.23 -10.81
C ARG A 42 38.96 -21.21 -12.00
N LYS A 43 37.93 -22.04 -12.03
CA LYS A 43 37.74 -23.01 -13.12
C LYS A 43 37.55 -22.28 -14.46
N TYR A 44 36.67 -21.26 -14.49
CA TYR A 44 36.46 -20.49 -15.70
C TYR A 44 37.66 -19.63 -16.09
N ALA A 45 38.38 -19.03 -15.15
CA ALA A 45 39.57 -18.22 -15.40
C ALA A 45 40.77 -19.04 -15.93
N ALA A 46 40.73 -20.37 -15.84
CA ALA A 46 41.73 -21.24 -16.46
C ALA A 46 41.51 -21.40 -17.99
N GLU A 47 40.31 -21.12 -18.47
CA GLU A 47 39.91 -21.38 -19.87
C GLU A 47 39.37 -20.14 -20.59
N LEU A 48 38.94 -19.13 -19.83
CA LEU A 48 38.30 -17.92 -20.34
C LEU A 48 38.96 -16.66 -19.77
N ASP A 49 39.06 -15.62 -20.60
CA ASP A 49 39.48 -14.29 -20.20
C ASP A 49 38.32 -13.51 -19.57
N ASP A 50 38.64 -12.41 -18.87
CA ASP A 50 37.69 -11.46 -18.28
C ASP A 50 36.69 -12.04 -17.27
N VAL A 51 37.07 -13.12 -16.58
CA VAL A 51 36.26 -13.73 -15.53
C VAL A 51 36.24 -12.84 -14.29
N ASN A 52 35.06 -12.51 -13.82
CA ASN A 52 34.82 -11.71 -12.63
C ASN A 52 33.82 -12.40 -11.68
N GLY A 53 33.95 -12.15 -10.39
CA GLY A 53 33.04 -12.66 -9.38
C GLY A 53 32.46 -11.52 -8.55
N PHE A 54 31.15 -11.51 -8.37
CA PHE A 54 30.40 -10.46 -7.68
C PHE A 54 29.45 -11.04 -6.66
N TYR A 55 29.30 -10.35 -5.53
CA TYR A 55 28.21 -10.59 -4.60
C TYR A 55 26.90 -10.11 -5.25
N LEU A 56 25.88 -10.95 -5.28
CA LEU A 56 24.58 -10.66 -5.92
C LEU A 56 23.49 -10.25 -4.92
N GLY A 57 23.80 -10.25 -3.61
CA GLY A 57 22.82 -10.10 -2.54
C GLY A 57 22.33 -11.45 -2.01
N SER A 58 21.69 -11.45 -0.83
CA SER A 58 21.08 -12.64 -0.21
C SER A 58 21.97 -13.88 -0.16
N ASP A 59 23.27 -13.69 0.17
CA ASP A 59 24.31 -14.71 0.22
C ASP A 59 24.56 -15.46 -1.09
N TRP A 60 24.19 -14.87 -2.23
CA TRP A 60 24.51 -15.39 -3.55
C TRP A 60 25.71 -14.70 -4.16
N TYR A 61 26.53 -15.47 -4.85
CA TYR A 61 27.78 -15.05 -5.46
C TYR A 61 27.79 -15.45 -6.93
N GLY A 62 27.82 -14.48 -7.85
CA GLY A 62 27.80 -14.70 -9.28
C GLY A 62 29.18 -14.69 -9.92
N VAL A 63 29.35 -15.53 -10.94
CA VAL A 63 30.53 -15.53 -11.83
C VAL A 63 30.09 -15.03 -13.19
N ALA A 64 30.78 -14.02 -13.73
CA ALA A 64 30.43 -13.37 -15.00
C ALA A 64 31.68 -12.98 -15.82
N LEU A 65 31.52 -12.89 -17.14
CA LEU A 65 32.53 -12.37 -18.08
C LEU A 65 32.22 -10.91 -18.41
N GLY A 66 33.24 -10.08 -18.51
CA GLY A 66 33.10 -8.68 -18.93
C GLY A 66 33.93 -7.70 -18.09
N PRO A 67 33.69 -6.36 -18.24
CA PRO A 67 32.54 -5.72 -18.91
C PRO A 67 32.68 -5.59 -20.43
N TYR A 68 31.59 -5.78 -21.17
CA TYR A 68 31.51 -5.65 -22.61
C TYR A 68 30.45 -4.64 -23.06
N THR A 69 30.39 -4.32 -24.36
CA THR A 69 29.18 -3.72 -24.93
C THR A 69 28.08 -4.79 -25.04
N ARG A 70 26.79 -4.40 -25.01
CA ARG A 70 25.70 -5.36 -25.10
C ARG A 70 25.76 -6.26 -26.35
N PRO A 71 26.04 -5.73 -27.56
CA PRO A 71 26.23 -6.58 -28.75
C PRO A 71 27.37 -7.59 -28.61
N ASP A 72 28.52 -7.16 -28.01
CA ASP A 72 29.69 -8.04 -27.81
C ASP A 72 29.40 -9.12 -26.76
N ALA A 73 28.73 -8.77 -25.67
CA ALA A 73 28.30 -9.73 -24.64
C ALA A 73 27.36 -10.82 -25.24
N GLU A 74 26.41 -10.42 -26.09
CA GLU A 74 25.50 -11.34 -26.75
C GLU A 74 26.22 -12.23 -27.79
N ALA A 75 27.20 -11.66 -28.54
CA ALA A 75 27.99 -12.44 -29.48
C ALA A 75 28.89 -13.45 -28.75
N LEU A 76 29.61 -13.00 -27.70
CA LEU A 76 30.49 -13.86 -26.91
C LEU A 76 29.71 -14.99 -26.24
N ARG A 77 28.55 -14.69 -25.65
CA ARG A 77 27.67 -15.71 -25.06
C ARG A 77 27.28 -16.78 -26.08
N ARG A 78 26.87 -16.40 -27.29
CA ARG A 78 26.53 -17.36 -28.34
C ARG A 78 27.71 -18.24 -28.74
N GLN A 79 28.89 -17.64 -28.92
CA GLN A 79 30.11 -18.32 -29.26
C GLN A 79 30.52 -19.35 -28.20
N LEU A 80 30.65 -18.94 -26.94
CA LEU A 80 31.07 -19.80 -25.83
C LEU A 80 30.04 -20.89 -25.50
N ARG A 81 28.76 -20.60 -25.72
CA ARG A 81 27.69 -21.60 -25.57
C ARG A 81 27.72 -22.65 -26.66
N SER A 82 27.99 -22.26 -27.90
CA SER A 82 28.11 -23.20 -29.03
C SER A 82 29.35 -24.11 -28.93
N SER A 83 30.43 -23.65 -28.30
CA SER A 83 31.63 -24.43 -28.01
C SER A 83 31.52 -25.24 -26.72
N GLY A 84 30.44 -25.11 -25.96
CA GLY A 84 30.23 -25.83 -24.70
C GLY A 84 31.11 -25.38 -23.54
N GLN A 85 31.71 -24.20 -23.64
CA GLN A 85 32.62 -23.63 -22.62
C GLN A 85 31.88 -22.94 -21.47
N ILE A 86 30.59 -22.62 -21.67
CA ILE A 86 29.74 -22.01 -20.63
C ILE A 86 28.40 -22.76 -20.51
N PRO A 87 27.71 -22.64 -19.36
CA PRO A 87 26.41 -23.26 -19.15
C PRO A 87 25.36 -22.80 -20.16
N ARG A 88 24.37 -23.64 -20.42
CA ARG A 88 23.29 -23.35 -21.38
C ARG A 88 22.36 -22.23 -20.88
N ASP A 89 22.27 -22.02 -19.59
CA ASP A 89 21.50 -21.00 -18.89
C ASP A 89 22.24 -19.68 -18.69
N ALA A 90 23.53 -19.55 -19.12
CA ALA A 90 24.25 -18.31 -19.09
C ALA A 90 23.51 -17.20 -19.86
N PHE A 91 23.40 -16.02 -19.28
CA PHE A 91 22.63 -14.88 -19.83
C PHE A 91 23.41 -13.55 -19.79
N VAL A 92 22.95 -12.55 -20.55
CA VAL A 92 23.55 -11.21 -20.56
C VAL A 92 22.84 -10.36 -19.51
N SER A 93 23.61 -9.83 -18.55
CA SER A 93 23.19 -8.94 -17.47
C SER A 93 23.72 -7.52 -17.69
N ASN A 94 22.98 -6.51 -17.25
CA ASN A 94 23.45 -5.11 -17.21
C ASN A 94 24.33 -4.80 -15.97
N GLY A 95 24.54 -5.78 -15.09
CA GLY A 95 25.38 -5.65 -13.89
C GLY A 95 24.77 -4.85 -12.75
N GLU A 96 23.49 -4.45 -12.81
CA GLU A 96 22.84 -3.66 -11.75
C GLU A 96 22.81 -4.37 -10.40
N ARG A 97 22.75 -5.71 -10.41
CA ARG A 97 22.77 -6.55 -9.20
C ARG A 97 24.18 -6.92 -8.73
N PHE A 98 25.25 -6.46 -9.42
CA PHE A 98 26.61 -6.78 -9.05
C PHE A 98 27.09 -5.85 -7.94
N GLY A 99 27.16 -6.39 -6.73
CA GLY A 99 27.68 -5.74 -5.54
C GLY A 99 29.22 -5.84 -5.45
N GLN A 100 29.74 -6.13 -4.26
CA GLN A 100 31.17 -6.20 -4.02
C GLN A 100 31.83 -7.31 -4.86
N GLN A 101 32.87 -6.95 -5.60
CA GLN A 101 33.68 -7.88 -6.39
C GLN A 101 34.57 -8.72 -5.47
N PHE A 102 34.53 -10.05 -5.60
CA PHE A 102 35.38 -10.98 -4.84
C PHE A 102 36.43 -11.68 -5.72
N TRP A 103 36.33 -11.57 -7.05
CA TRP A 103 37.26 -12.15 -8.02
C TRP A 103 37.49 -11.20 -9.20
N PRO A 104 38.76 -10.99 -9.71
CA PRO A 104 40.02 -11.46 -9.13
C PRO A 104 40.34 -10.79 -7.79
N ILE A 105 41.13 -11.49 -6.96
CA ILE A 105 41.48 -11.00 -5.60
C ILE A 105 42.44 -9.81 -5.73
N GLY A 106 42.05 -8.65 -5.18
CA GLY A 106 42.92 -7.46 -5.02
C GLY A 106 42.65 -6.31 -5.99
N VAL A 107 41.58 -6.30 -6.77
CA VAL A 107 41.24 -5.20 -7.70
C VAL A 107 40.03 -4.42 -7.20
N GLY A 108 40.28 -3.26 -6.63
CA GLY A 108 39.25 -2.31 -6.17
C GLY A 108 39.29 -1.01 -7.00
N ALA A 109 38.95 -1.04 -8.29
CA ALA A 109 38.76 0.16 -9.11
C ALA A 109 37.69 -0.11 -10.21
N PRO A 110 36.90 0.91 -10.62
CA PRO A 110 35.89 0.75 -11.69
C PRO A 110 36.60 0.50 -13.03
N ILE A 111 36.33 -0.68 -13.61
CA ILE A 111 36.88 -1.08 -14.93
C ILE A 111 36.06 -0.39 -16.03
N LYS A 112 36.74 0.32 -16.93
CA LYS A 112 36.13 0.91 -18.15
C LYS A 112 35.95 -0.18 -19.20
N PRO A 113 34.86 -0.16 -20.00
CA PRO A 113 34.66 -1.11 -21.11
C PRO A 113 35.83 -1.05 -22.10
N GLN A 114 36.41 -2.19 -22.41
CA GLN A 114 37.49 -2.34 -23.40
C GLN A 114 36.97 -3.14 -24.60
N PRO A 115 37.16 -2.66 -25.85
CA PRO A 115 36.79 -3.48 -27.01
C PRO A 115 37.72 -4.67 -27.16
N LEU A 116 37.18 -5.81 -27.61
CA LEU A 116 37.94 -7.02 -27.91
C LEU A 116 39.05 -6.75 -28.95
N PRO A 117 40.24 -7.34 -28.80
CA PRO A 117 41.29 -7.23 -29.81
C PRO A 117 40.83 -7.85 -31.14
N THR A 118 40.82 -7.08 -32.21
CA THR A 118 40.57 -7.58 -33.55
C THR A 118 41.88 -8.15 -34.09
N GLU A 119 42.05 -9.45 -34.08
CA GLU A 119 43.15 -10.08 -34.80
C GLU A 119 42.85 -10.06 -36.31
N THR A 120 43.51 -9.17 -37.03
CA THR A 120 43.52 -9.14 -38.48
C THR A 120 44.53 -10.18 -38.97
N ALA A 121 44.06 -11.39 -39.28
CA ALA A 121 44.84 -12.34 -40.06
C ALA A 121 44.40 -12.23 -41.54
N ASP A 122 45.31 -11.76 -42.38
CA ASP A 122 45.21 -11.86 -43.84
C ASP A 122 45.14 -13.31 -44.29
N LEU A 123 44.01 -13.77 -44.78
CA LEU A 123 43.88 -15.03 -45.53
C LEU A 123 43.13 -14.82 -46.83
N PRO A 124 43.47 -15.56 -47.90
CA PRO A 124 43.04 -15.29 -49.27
C PRO A 124 41.53 -15.55 -49.45
N VAL A 125 40.91 -14.69 -50.28
CA VAL A 125 39.50 -14.77 -50.69
C VAL A 125 39.25 -16.11 -51.40
N VAL A 126 38.56 -17.03 -50.72
CA VAL A 126 37.90 -18.16 -51.34
C VAL A 126 36.41 -17.84 -51.40
N THR A 127 35.91 -17.77 -52.63
CA THR A 127 34.48 -17.57 -52.89
C THR A 127 33.74 -18.84 -52.44
N ILE A 128 33.10 -18.79 -51.25
CA ILE A 128 32.22 -19.84 -50.76
C ILE A 128 30.79 -19.48 -51.17
N VAL A 129 30.19 -20.35 -51.96
CA VAL A 129 28.75 -20.43 -52.19
C VAL A 129 28.07 -20.56 -50.82
N PRO A 130 26.96 -19.85 -50.51
CA PRO A 130 26.30 -20.02 -49.23
C PRO A 130 25.79 -21.45 -49.09
N ASP A 131 26.45 -22.25 -48.27
CA ASP A 131 25.90 -23.50 -47.78
C ASP A 131 24.90 -23.11 -46.71
N GLU A 132 23.67 -23.59 -46.86
CA GLU A 132 22.55 -23.34 -45.96
C GLU A 132 22.97 -23.83 -44.58
N ALA A 133 23.08 -22.94 -43.61
CA ALA A 133 23.44 -23.27 -42.23
C ALA A 133 22.51 -24.39 -41.75
N PRO A 134 23.02 -25.44 -41.09
CA PRO A 134 22.16 -26.48 -40.53
C PRO A 134 21.19 -25.80 -39.58
N ALA A 135 19.90 -25.89 -39.86
CA ALA A 135 18.85 -25.51 -38.93
C ALA A 135 19.16 -26.15 -37.58
N GLU A 136 19.18 -25.36 -36.49
CA GLU A 136 19.20 -25.89 -35.14
C GLU A 136 18.17 -27.05 -35.10
N PRO A 137 18.47 -28.20 -34.47
CA PRO A 137 17.49 -29.26 -34.37
C PRO A 137 16.26 -28.66 -33.67
N ALA A 138 15.21 -28.42 -34.42
CA ALA A 138 13.91 -28.05 -33.86
C ALA A 138 13.62 -29.11 -32.80
N ILE A 139 13.36 -28.68 -31.56
CA ILE A 139 12.86 -29.57 -30.52
C ILE A 139 11.59 -30.16 -31.12
N VAL A 140 11.65 -31.38 -31.57
CA VAL A 140 10.50 -32.07 -32.15
C VAL A 140 9.58 -32.37 -30.98
N ASP A 141 8.49 -31.63 -30.90
CA ASP A 141 7.47 -31.85 -29.87
C ASP A 141 6.79 -33.20 -30.07
N GLU A 142 6.17 -33.74 -29.02
CA GLU A 142 5.46 -35.00 -29.03
C GLU A 142 4.40 -35.05 -30.15
N THR A 143 4.28 -36.15 -30.84
CA THR A 143 3.12 -36.45 -31.68
C THR A 143 1.86 -36.56 -30.81
N LEU A 144 0.68 -36.39 -31.38
CA LEU A 144 -0.59 -36.56 -30.66
C LEU A 144 -0.72 -37.92 -29.95
N ALA A 145 -0.12 -38.99 -30.52
CA ALA A 145 -0.14 -40.32 -29.91
C ALA A 145 0.78 -40.39 -28.68
N GLU A 146 1.96 -39.81 -28.77
CA GLU A 146 2.91 -39.70 -27.64
C GLU A 146 2.36 -38.77 -26.55
N ALA A 147 1.79 -37.65 -26.90
CA ALA A 147 1.14 -36.72 -25.95
C ALA A 147 0.00 -37.39 -25.17
N ARG A 148 -0.80 -38.26 -25.82
CA ARG A 148 -1.82 -39.04 -25.13
C ARG A 148 -1.22 -40.10 -24.20
N ALA A 149 -0.12 -40.72 -24.59
CA ALA A 149 0.57 -41.69 -23.76
C ALA A 149 1.23 -41.04 -22.54
N SER A 150 1.92 -39.91 -22.72
CA SER A 150 2.50 -39.12 -21.61
C SER A 150 1.44 -38.54 -20.67
N GLU A 151 0.31 -38.06 -21.19
CA GLU A 151 -0.82 -37.60 -20.41
C GLU A 151 -1.47 -38.73 -19.57
N ALA A 152 -1.58 -39.94 -20.14
CA ALA A 152 -2.15 -41.07 -19.41
C ALA A 152 -1.28 -41.52 -18.21
N ALA A 153 0.02 -41.20 -18.23
CA ALA A 153 0.95 -41.47 -17.14
C ALA A 153 0.85 -40.45 -15.98
N LEU A 154 0.19 -39.31 -16.18
CA LEU A 154 0.00 -38.30 -15.14
C LEU A 154 -0.83 -38.87 -13.98
N ASP A 155 -0.40 -38.58 -12.76
CA ASP A 155 -1.20 -38.87 -11.58
C ASP A 155 -2.40 -37.91 -11.44
N ARG A 156 -3.21 -38.11 -10.40
CA ARG A 156 -4.41 -37.29 -10.19
C ARG A 156 -4.06 -35.82 -9.85
N GLY A 157 -3.04 -35.64 -9.00
CA GLY A 157 -2.61 -34.28 -8.56
C GLY A 157 -2.05 -33.48 -9.74
N GLU A 158 -1.23 -34.09 -10.59
CA GLU A 158 -0.71 -33.47 -11.81
C GLU A 158 -1.85 -33.03 -12.76
N ARG A 159 -2.87 -33.88 -12.91
CA ARG A 159 -4.05 -33.54 -13.73
C ARG A 159 -4.89 -32.43 -13.13
N GLU A 160 -5.09 -32.43 -11.80
CA GLU A 160 -5.78 -31.34 -11.08
C GLU A 160 -5.00 -30.02 -11.21
N MET A 161 -3.66 -30.06 -11.13
CA MET A 161 -2.81 -28.90 -11.33
C MET A 161 -2.94 -28.28 -12.73
N LEU A 162 -3.01 -29.09 -13.78
CA LEU A 162 -3.25 -28.60 -15.14
C LEU A 162 -4.65 -27.99 -15.30
N GLN A 163 -5.68 -28.54 -14.64
CA GLN A 163 -7.01 -27.92 -14.62
C GLN A 163 -7.00 -26.57 -13.86
N ILE A 164 -6.25 -26.47 -12.76
CA ILE A 164 -6.05 -25.24 -12.02
C ILE A 164 -5.36 -24.19 -12.90
N ALA A 165 -4.26 -24.56 -13.57
CA ALA A 165 -3.54 -23.66 -14.46
C ALA A 165 -4.41 -23.16 -15.63
N LEU A 166 -5.19 -24.06 -16.26
CA LEU A 166 -6.16 -23.68 -17.29
C LEU A 166 -7.29 -22.77 -16.77
N LYS A 167 -7.74 -22.99 -15.54
CA LYS A 167 -8.75 -22.15 -14.90
C LYS A 167 -8.20 -20.76 -14.62
N TRP A 168 -6.99 -20.68 -14.09
CA TRP A 168 -6.28 -19.43 -13.88
C TRP A 168 -6.07 -18.66 -15.20
N ALA A 169 -5.65 -19.34 -16.27
CA ALA A 169 -5.50 -18.74 -17.59
C ALA A 169 -6.84 -18.36 -18.26
N GLY A 170 -7.98 -18.56 -17.59
CA GLY A 170 -9.30 -18.17 -18.06
C GLY A 170 -9.97 -19.12 -19.05
N PHE A 171 -9.38 -20.30 -19.30
CA PHE A 171 -9.91 -21.26 -20.28
C PHE A 171 -10.79 -22.36 -19.66
N TYR A 172 -10.78 -22.56 -18.33
CA TYR A 172 -11.51 -23.63 -17.66
C TYR A 172 -12.38 -23.11 -16.52
N ASN A 173 -13.68 -23.49 -16.50
CA ASN A 173 -14.65 -22.99 -15.51
C ASN A 173 -15.39 -24.09 -14.78
N SER A 174 -14.96 -25.36 -14.91
CA SER A 174 -15.59 -26.49 -14.22
C SER A 174 -14.85 -26.83 -12.92
N SER A 175 -15.34 -27.87 -12.22
CA SER A 175 -14.70 -28.38 -11.01
C SER A 175 -13.34 -29.01 -11.30
N ILE A 176 -12.41 -28.85 -10.36
CA ILE A 176 -11.10 -29.48 -10.39
C ILE A 176 -11.27 -30.91 -9.85
N ASP A 177 -11.16 -31.91 -10.71
CA ASP A 177 -11.42 -33.32 -10.39
C ASP A 177 -10.36 -34.28 -10.94
N GLY A 178 -9.37 -33.77 -11.69
CA GLY A 178 -8.34 -34.54 -12.37
C GLY A 178 -8.85 -35.37 -13.56
N ALA A 179 -10.12 -35.16 -13.98
CA ALA A 179 -10.70 -35.87 -15.12
C ALA A 179 -10.66 -35.00 -16.39
N PHE A 180 -9.97 -35.47 -17.42
CA PHE A 180 -9.89 -34.77 -18.70
C PHE A 180 -11.06 -35.11 -19.62
N GLY A 181 -12.26 -34.65 -19.25
CA GLY A 181 -13.47 -34.81 -20.04
C GLY A 181 -13.56 -33.84 -21.22
N ARG A 182 -14.72 -33.80 -21.87
CA ARG A 182 -14.97 -32.90 -23.03
C ARG A 182 -14.68 -31.44 -22.73
N GLY A 183 -15.07 -30.95 -21.53
CA GLY A 183 -14.83 -29.57 -21.10
C GLY A 183 -13.35 -29.25 -21.00
N THR A 184 -12.58 -30.08 -20.28
CA THR A 184 -11.13 -29.93 -20.14
C THR A 184 -10.42 -29.98 -21.49
N ARG A 185 -10.84 -30.87 -22.39
CA ARG A 185 -10.30 -30.96 -23.77
C ARG A 185 -10.56 -29.67 -24.57
N ALA A 186 -11.75 -29.12 -24.45
CA ALA A 186 -12.07 -27.83 -25.10
C ALA A 186 -11.21 -26.68 -24.54
N SER A 187 -10.98 -26.68 -23.23
CA SER A 187 -10.12 -25.67 -22.58
C SER A 187 -8.65 -25.80 -23.00
N MET A 188 -8.11 -27.01 -23.06
CA MET A 188 -6.77 -27.26 -23.59
C MET A 188 -6.62 -26.80 -25.04
N SER A 189 -7.63 -27.11 -25.89
CA SER A 189 -7.65 -26.68 -27.29
C SER A 189 -7.70 -25.15 -27.42
N ALA A 190 -8.50 -24.47 -26.60
CA ALA A 190 -8.59 -23.00 -26.60
C ALA A 190 -7.28 -22.35 -26.11
N TRP A 191 -6.64 -22.92 -25.07
CA TRP A 191 -5.34 -22.43 -24.60
C TRP A 191 -4.24 -22.67 -25.67
N GLN A 192 -4.23 -23.82 -26.32
CA GLN A 192 -3.32 -24.12 -27.43
C GLN A 192 -3.45 -23.07 -28.56
N ASP A 193 -4.68 -22.78 -28.98
CA ASP A 193 -4.97 -21.79 -30.02
C ASP A 193 -4.46 -20.40 -29.63
N ALA A 194 -4.73 -19.96 -28.39
CA ALA A 194 -4.29 -18.66 -27.87
C ALA A 194 -2.77 -18.53 -27.75
N ASN A 195 -2.04 -19.63 -27.58
CA ASN A 195 -0.58 -19.66 -27.48
C ASN A 195 0.12 -20.08 -28.79
N GLY A 196 -0.62 -20.15 -29.92
CA GLY A 196 -0.06 -20.46 -31.22
C GLY A 196 0.31 -21.92 -31.47
N TYR A 197 -0.19 -22.84 -30.63
CA TYR A 197 -0.03 -24.28 -30.81
C TYR A 197 -1.14 -24.88 -31.66
N THR A 198 -0.88 -26.04 -32.21
CA THR A 198 -1.94 -26.83 -32.87
C THR A 198 -3.00 -27.26 -31.85
N ASN A 199 -4.25 -26.91 -32.04
CA ASN A 199 -5.36 -27.12 -31.11
C ASN A 199 -5.88 -28.55 -31.09
N THR A 200 -5.11 -29.48 -30.59
CA THR A 200 -5.42 -30.92 -30.51
C THR A 200 -6.33 -31.28 -29.32
N GLY A 201 -6.44 -30.42 -28.31
CA GLY A 201 -7.11 -30.69 -27.03
C GLY A 201 -6.36 -31.70 -26.14
N VAL A 202 -5.12 -31.99 -26.46
CA VAL A 202 -4.19 -32.83 -25.66
C VAL A 202 -2.87 -32.07 -25.59
N LEU A 203 -2.44 -31.70 -24.39
CA LEU A 203 -1.19 -30.96 -24.20
C LEU A 203 0.00 -31.94 -24.29
N THR A 204 1.00 -31.57 -25.07
CA THR A 204 2.30 -32.26 -25.06
C THR A 204 3.03 -32.01 -23.74
N THR A 205 4.10 -32.75 -23.45
CA THR A 205 4.93 -32.48 -22.26
C THR A 205 5.49 -31.05 -22.25
N LEU A 206 5.89 -30.55 -23.43
CA LEU A 206 6.38 -29.18 -23.57
C LEU A 206 5.27 -28.15 -23.28
N GLN A 207 4.08 -28.36 -23.85
CA GLN A 207 2.93 -27.45 -23.63
C GLN A 207 2.42 -27.47 -22.19
N ARG A 208 2.48 -28.63 -21.50
CA ARG A 208 2.19 -28.70 -20.06
C ARG A 208 3.19 -27.91 -19.25
N ALA A 209 4.48 -28.03 -19.58
CA ALA A 209 5.52 -27.24 -18.92
C ALA A 209 5.34 -25.74 -19.16
N ASP A 210 4.92 -25.33 -20.36
CA ASP A 210 4.68 -23.93 -20.73
C ASP A 210 3.47 -23.36 -19.99
N LEU A 211 2.36 -24.08 -19.94
CA LEU A 211 1.18 -23.72 -19.16
C LEU A 211 1.50 -23.56 -17.66
N LEU A 212 2.26 -24.50 -17.10
CA LEU A 212 2.67 -24.42 -15.69
C LEU A 212 3.70 -23.32 -15.45
N ALA A 213 4.59 -23.03 -16.41
CA ALA A 213 5.51 -21.91 -16.31
C ALA A 213 4.77 -20.57 -16.31
N GLN A 214 3.77 -20.40 -17.19
CA GLN A 214 2.89 -19.20 -17.17
C GLN A 214 2.17 -19.08 -15.83
N TYR A 215 1.61 -20.17 -15.33
CA TYR A 215 0.94 -20.23 -14.05
C TYR A 215 1.85 -19.88 -12.86
N ASN A 216 3.10 -20.30 -12.88
CA ASN A 216 4.06 -20.05 -11.80
C ASN A 216 4.79 -18.68 -11.94
N ALA A 217 4.83 -18.11 -13.15
CA ALA A 217 5.50 -16.83 -13.40
C ALA A 217 4.93 -15.68 -12.53
N VAL A 218 3.66 -15.76 -12.17
CA VAL A 218 3.01 -14.79 -11.26
C VAL A 218 3.65 -14.79 -9.87
N LEU A 219 4.18 -15.93 -9.44
CA LEU A 219 4.83 -16.09 -8.14
C LEU A 219 6.35 -15.89 -8.19
N GLU A 220 6.90 -15.56 -9.37
CA GLU A 220 8.34 -15.36 -9.53
C GLU A 220 8.86 -14.26 -8.59
N GLY A 221 9.93 -14.56 -7.84
CA GLY A 221 10.53 -13.66 -6.86
C GLY A 221 9.82 -13.60 -5.51
N LEU A 222 8.73 -14.36 -5.32
CA LEU A 222 8.06 -14.44 -4.02
C LEU A 222 8.62 -15.53 -3.10
N ASP A 223 9.35 -16.51 -3.65
CA ASP A 223 9.99 -17.61 -2.91
C ASP A 223 9.01 -18.21 -1.88
N MET A 224 7.87 -18.75 -2.39
CA MET A 224 6.84 -19.37 -1.55
C MET A 224 7.43 -20.53 -0.76
N GLU A 225 7.44 -20.45 0.56
CA GLU A 225 8.03 -21.44 1.45
C GLU A 225 7.08 -21.82 2.58
N LEU A 226 6.99 -23.13 2.86
CA LEU A 226 6.25 -23.64 4.02
C LEU A 226 7.05 -23.36 5.29
N ILE A 227 6.64 -22.38 6.06
CA ILE A 227 7.17 -22.13 7.40
C ILE A 227 6.40 -22.96 8.43
N ARG A 228 7.12 -23.41 9.47
CA ARG A 228 6.55 -24.04 10.64
C ARG A 228 7.01 -23.27 11.86
N ASP A 229 6.09 -22.57 12.49
CA ASP A 229 6.38 -21.76 13.67
C ASP A 229 5.78 -22.41 14.93
N ASP A 230 6.64 -23.06 15.69
CA ASP A 230 6.25 -23.77 16.91
C ASP A 230 5.82 -22.80 18.03
N ALA A 231 6.25 -21.53 18.02
CA ALA A 231 5.84 -20.54 19.01
C ALA A 231 4.37 -20.12 18.82
N THR A 232 3.94 -19.90 17.58
CA THR A 232 2.54 -19.65 17.25
C THR A 232 1.73 -20.93 17.17
N GLY A 233 2.38 -22.06 16.93
CA GLY A 233 1.72 -23.33 16.61
C GLY A 233 0.99 -23.26 15.26
N ILE A 234 1.61 -22.70 14.24
CA ILE A 234 1.06 -22.55 12.89
C ILE A 234 2.09 -23.05 11.87
N ALA A 235 1.63 -23.81 10.88
CA ALA A 235 2.37 -24.06 9.65
C ALA A 235 1.60 -23.46 8.47
N ILE A 236 2.31 -22.76 7.57
CA ILE A 236 1.71 -22.02 6.45
C ILE A 236 2.76 -21.69 5.39
N GLU A 237 2.42 -21.76 4.12
CA GLU A 237 3.27 -21.25 3.04
C GLU A 237 3.13 -19.73 2.95
N ILE A 238 4.26 -19.02 2.98
CA ILE A 238 4.32 -17.56 2.87
C ILE A 238 5.37 -17.14 1.83
N PRO A 239 5.25 -15.92 1.25
CA PRO A 239 6.21 -15.37 0.29
C PRO A 239 7.47 -14.84 1.01
N THR A 240 8.43 -15.70 1.32
CA THR A 240 9.68 -15.35 2.03
C THR A 240 10.61 -14.44 1.22
N GLY A 241 10.39 -14.35 -0.09
CA GLY A 241 11.05 -13.35 -0.94
C GLY A 241 10.52 -11.93 -0.73
N ALA A 242 9.29 -11.77 -0.21
CA ALA A 242 8.64 -10.49 0.00
C ALA A 242 8.59 -10.05 1.48
N VAL A 243 8.70 -10.97 2.42
CA VAL A 243 8.61 -10.69 3.86
C VAL A 243 9.72 -11.37 4.66
N GLU A 244 10.06 -10.80 5.82
CA GLU A 244 10.95 -11.42 6.79
C GLU A 244 10.36 -11.36 8.21
N PHE A 245 10.68 -12.35 9.04
CA PHE A 245 10.23 -12.38 10.42
C PHE A 245 10.89 -11.25 11.22
N THR A 246 10.09 -10.50 12.00
CA THR A 246 10.61 -9.38 12.82
C THR A 246 10.39 -9.55 14.30
N ALA A 247 9.21 -9.96 14.76
CA ALA A 247 8.92 -10.03 16.19
C ALA A 247 7.72 -10.94 16.54
N TYR A 248 7.69 -11.33 17.80
CA TYR A 248 6.50 -11.87 18.46
C TYR A 248 5.90 -10.78 19.36
N ASP A 249 4.82 -10.16 18.91
CA ASP A 249 4.03 -9.17 19.66
C ASP A 249 2.63 -9.75 19.89
N SER A 250 2.46 -10.54 20.95
CA SER A 250 1.21 -11.27 21.20
C SER A 250 -0.03 -10.38 21.03
N PRO A 251 -1.06 -10.78 20.24
CA PRO A 251 -1.31 -12.12 19.69
C PRO A 251 -0.68 -12.39 18.31
N PHE A 252 0.27 -11.59 17.84
CA PHE A 252 0.81 -11.66 16.49
C PHE A 252 2.26 -12.14 16.47
N ALA A 253 2.61 -12.99 15.47
CA ALA A 253 3.96 -13.09 14.95
C ALA A 253 4.01 -12.27 13.66
N ARG A 254 4.95 -11.32 13.58
CA ARG A 254 5.03 -10.32 12.53
C ARG A 254 6.09 -10.70 11.50
N PHE A 255 5.68 -10.64 10.25
CA PHE A 255 6.56 -10.69 9.09
C PHE A 255 6.37 -9.40 8.33
N GLU A 256 7.40 -8.56 8.30
CA GLU A 256 7.36 -7.24 7.68
C GLU A 256 7.98 -7.28 6.29
N GLU A 257 7.75 -6.22 5.54
CA GLU A 257 8.22 -6.08 4.17
C GLU A 257 9.73 -6.25 4.04
N LYS A 258 10.13 -6.93 2.98
CA LYS A 258 11.51 -7.09 2.55
C LYS A 258 11.69 -6.34 1.22
N ASP A 259 12.79 -5.59 1.11
CA ASP A 259 13.18 -4.88 -0.13
C ASP A 259 12.12 -3.91 -0.71
N GLY A 260 11.25 -3.36 0.15
CA GLY A 260 10.19 -2.43 -0.28
C GLY A 260 9.04 -3.12 -1.02
N SER A 261 8.76 -4.38 -0.70
CA SER A 261 7.65 -5.15 -1.29
C SER A 261 6.27 -4.57 -0.93
N GLY A 262 6.16 -3.85 0.20
CA GLY A 262 4.90 -3.39 0.76
C GLY A 262 4.01 -4.52 1.33
N VAL A 263 4.53 -5.75 1.42
CA VAL A 263 3.79 -6.92 1.92
C VAL A 263 4.02 -7.07 3.41
N THR A 264 2.96 -7.33 4.17
CA THR A 264 3.05 -7.67 5.59
C THR A 264 2.20 -8.90 5.89
N ILE A 265 2.73 -9.80 6.72
CA ILE A 265 1.98 -10.98 7.19
C ILE A 265 1.99 -11.00 8.72
N LEU A 266 0.83 -11.26 9.29
CA LEU A 266 0.67 -11.49 10.71
C LEU A 266 0.14 -12.91 10.92
N LEU A 267 0.84 -13.73 11.69
CA LEU A 267 0.26 -14.98 12.19
C LEU A 267 -0.43 -14.68 13.51
N ILE A 268 -1.70 -15.04 13.62
CA ILE A 268 -2.55 -14.78 14.79
C ILE A 268 -2.54 -16.02 15.67
N SER A 269 -2.08 -15.89 16.91
CA SER A 269 -2.04 -17.02 17.85
C SER A 269 -2.20 -16.53 19.29
N GLN A 270 -3.28 -16.95 19.95
CA GLN A 270 -3.50 -16.67 21.36
C GLN A 270 -4.45 -17.69 22.00
N PRO A 271 -4.37 -17.89 23.33
CA PRO A 271 -5.43 -18.60 24.04
C PRO A 271 -6.69 -17.71 24.06
N GLY A 272 -7.86 -18.31 23.94
CA GLY A 272 -9.08 -17.53 23.98
C GLY A 272 -10.36 -18.34 24.00
N ASP A 273 -11.40 -17.65 24.43
CA ASP A 273 -12.79 -18.06 24.36
C ASP A 273 -13.53 -17.24 23.29
N ARG A 274 -14.85 -17.44 23.20
CA ARG A 274 -15.70 -16.69 22.26
C ARG A 274 -15.67 -15.18 22.48
N THR A 275 -15.54 -14.72 23.73
CA THR A 275 -15.50 -13.29 24.05
C THR A 275 -14.22 -12.65 23.51
N ARG A 276 -13.07 -13.29 23.75
CA ARG A 276 -11.78 -12.84 23.20
C ARG A 276 -11.74 -12.93 21.68
N PHE A 277 -12.34 -13.97 21.10
CA PHE A 277 -12.42 -14.14 19.66
C PHE A 277 -13.21 -13.00 19.00
N PHE A 278 -14.33 -12.61 19.58
CA PHE A 278 -15.11 -11.48 19.09
C PHE A 278 -14.40 -10.14 19.33
N GLY A 279 -13.75 -9.98 20.50
CA GLY A 279 -12.92 -8.81 20.76
C GLY A 279 -11.79 -8.64 19.75
N LEU A 280 -11.12 -9.73 19.38
CA LEU A 280 -10.09 -9.71 18.33
C LEU A 280 -10.66 -9.26 16.98
N TYR A 281 -11.84 -9.77 16.60
CA TYR A 281 -12.52 -9.35 15.36
C TYR A 281 -12.80 -7.85 15.34
N GLU A 282 -13.29 -7.27 16.43
CA GLU A 282 -13.57 -5.83 16.52
C GLU A 282 -12.26 -5.00 16.50
N ILE A 283 -11.23 -5.42 17.24
CA ILE A 283 -9.94 -4.72 17.28
C ILE A 283 -9.26 -4.72 15.92
N LEU A 284 -9.23 -5.85 15.20
CA LEU A 284 -8.60 -5.92 13.88
C LEU A 284 -9.17 -4.90 12.90
N GLN A 285 -10.47 -4.60 13.01
CA GLN A 285 -11.13 -3.61 12.16
C GLN A 285 -10.76 -2.15 12.49
N THR A 286 -10.13 -1.90 13.63
CA THR A 286 -9.63 -0.56 14.00
C THR A 286 -8.21 -0.30 13.53
N LEU A 287 -7.51 -1.32 13.05
CA LEU A 287 -6.12 -1.18 12.63
C LEU A 287 -6.00 -0.45 11.29
N GLU A 288 -4.94 0.36 11.14
CA GLU A 288 -4.62 1.08 9.91
C GLU A 288 -4.43 0.13 8.73
N ILE A 289 -3.80 -1.03 8.98
CA ILE A 289 -3.56 -2.07 7.96
C ILE A 289 -4.81 -2.81 7.51
N VAL A 290 -5.99 -2.56 8.09
CA VAL A 290 -7.27 -3.17 7.69
C VAL A 290 -8.23 -2.07 7.22
N PRO A 291 -8.25 -1.71 5.93
CA PRO A 291 -9.16 -0.71 5.38
C PRO A 291 -10.64 -0.97 5.71
N THR A 292 -11.44 0.09 5.74
CA THR A 292 -12.87 0.01 6.13
C THR A 292 -13.75 -0.65 5.09
N THR A 293 -13.44 -0.47 3.81
CA THR A 293 -14.21 -1.03 2.69
C THR A 293 -13.85 -2.50 2.46
N GLY A 294 -14.82 -3.35 2.15
CA GLY A 294 -14.66 -4.78 1.86
C GLY A 294 -15.55 -5.66 2.73
N ASP A 295 -15.51 -6.96 2.47
CA ASP A 295 -16.40 -7.93 3.09
C ASP A 295 -16.02 -8.24 4.54
N ARG A 296 -17.03 -8.40 5.39
CA ARG A 296 -16.91 -8.71 6.82
C ARG A 296 -17.80 -9.90 7.16
N ASN A 297 -17.20 -11.07 7.33
CA ASN A 297 -17.92 -12.31 7.63
C ASN A 297 -17.50 -12.86 8.99
N ARG A 298 -18.39 -12.83 9.98
CA ARG A 298 -18.16 -13.41 11.30
C ARG A 298 -19.18 -14.48 11.60
N ARG A 299 -18.68 -15.64 12.04
CA ARG A 299 -19.44 -16.77 12.59
C ARG A 299 -19.06 -16.97 14.06
N ASP A 300 -19.63 -17.99 14.68
CA ASP A 300 -19.38 -18.29 16.10
C ASP A 300 -17.93 -18.68 16.41
N SER A 301 -17.25 -19.34 15.46
CA SER A 301 -15.89 -19.87 15.62
C SER A 301 -14.96 -19.58 14.45
N SER A 302 -15.34 -18.74 13.50
CA SER A 302 -14.49 -18.29 12.41
C SER A 302 -14.89 -16.91 11.96
N PHE A 303 -13.94 -16.14 11.45
CA PHE A 303 -14.20 -14.91 10.72
C PHE A 303 -13.26 -14.75 9.53
N GLU A 304 -13.72 -13.96 8.57
CA GLU A 304 -12.94 -13.43 7.47
C GLU A 304 -13.22 -11.93 7.36
N ILE A 305 -12.15 -11.16 7.14
CA ILE A 305 -12.21 -9.71 6.91
C ILE A 305 -11.43 -9.43 5.63
N GLU A 306 -12.05 -8.75 4.69
CA GLU A 306 -11.36 -8.12 3.57
C GLU A 306 -11.38 -6.61 3.77
N GLY A 307 -10.23 -5.96 3.60
CA GLY A 307 -10.08 -4.52 3.65
C GLY A 307 -9.42 -4.02 2.37
N VAL A 308 -10.03 -3.04 1.71
CA VAL A 308 -9.53 -2.52 0.41
C VAL A 308 -9.56 -0.99 0.43
N ASN A 309 -8.46 -0.38 0.01
CA ASN A 309 -8.37 1.03 -0.34
C ASN A 309 -7.39 1.21 -1.53
N ASP A 310 -7.10 2.46 -1.89
CA ASP A 310 -6.22 2.79 -3.02
C ASP A 310 -4.75 2.39 -2.82
N SER A 311 -4.34 2.06 -1.58
CA SER A 311 -2.95 1.75 -1.25
C SER A 311 -2.72 0.28 -0.95
N ILE A 312 -3.64 -0.38 -0.26
CA ILE A 312 -3.49 -1.76 0.22
C ILE A 312 -4.79 -2.56 0.10
N HIS A 313 -4.60 -3.87 -0.04
CA HIS A 313 -5.66 -4.85 0.09
C HIS A 313 -5.28 -5.85 1.20
N THR A 314 -6.10 -5.96 2.22
CA THR A 314 -5.85 -6.82 3.38
C THR A 314 -6.87 -7.96 3.43
N TYR A 315 -6.37 -9.16 3.65
CA TYR A 315 -7.18 -10.35 3.94
C TYR A 315 -6.83 -10.87 5.34
N VAL A 316 -7.82 -11.08 6.18
CA VAL A 316 -7.64 -11.65 7.52
C VAL A 316 -8.59 -12.82 7.71
N THR A 317 -8.08 -13.91 8.25
CA THR A 317 -8.91 -15.04 8.69
C THR A 317 -8.45 -15.56 10.03
N ALA A 318 -9.37 -15.98 10.87
CA ALA A 318 -9.06 -16.67 12.11
C ALA A 318 -10.18 -17.65 12.53
N SER A 319 -9.79 -18.64 13.30
CA SER A 319 -10.70 -19.63 13.87
C SER A 319 -10.46 -19.86 15.35
N LEU A 320 -11.54 -20.17 16.08
CA LEU A 320 -11.52 -20.57 17.48
C LEU A 320 -11.76 -22.08 17.56
N SER A 321 -10.77 -22.82 18.03
CA SER A 321 -10.85 -24.27 18.25
C SER A 321 -10.02 -24.67 19.45
N GLY A 322 -10.53 -25.59 20.28
CA GLY A 322 -9.79 -26.12 21.42
C GLY A 322 -9.32 -25.07 22.46
N GLY A 323 -10.00 -23.92 22.58
CA GLY A 323 -9.58 -22.82 23.46
C GLY A 323 -8.40 -22.00 22.92
N GLN A 324 -8.11 -22.11 21.63
CA GLN A 324 -7.08 -21.37 20.93
C GLN A 324 -7.69 -20.61 19.75
N ILE A 325 -7.21 -19.39 19.54
CA ILE A 325 -7.55 -18.56 18.38
C ILE A 325 -6.32 -18.56 17.48
N LYS A 326 -6.50 -19.05 16.25
CA LYS A 326 -5.45 -19.16 15.25
C LYS A 326 -5.89 -18.63 13.91
N GLY A 327 -4.99 -17.96 13.20
CA GLY A 327 -5.27 -17.37 11.90
C GLY A 327 -4.09 -16.64 11.31
N PHE A 328 -4.35 -15.91 10.24
CA PHE A 328 -3.35 -15.03 9.63
C PHE A 328 -4.01 -13.79 9.03
N ALA A 329 -3.21 -12.75 8.86
CA ALA A 329 -3.52 -11.59 8.04
C ALA A 329 -2.45 -11.45 6.95
N LEU A 330 -2.88 -11.11 5.74
CA LEU A 330 -2.04 -10.77 4.60
C LEU A 330 -2.40 -9.34 4.19
N VAL A 331 -1.44 -8.43 4.25
CA VAL A 331 -1.53 -7.06 3.73
C VAL A 331 -0.73 -7.02 2.43
N TRP A 332 -1.35 -6.56 1.35
CA TRP A 332 -0.75 -6.54 0.02
C TRP A 332 -0.94 -5.17 -0.63
N PRO A 333 0.05 -4.62 -1.37
CA PRO A 333 -0.11 -3.38 -2.11
C PRO A 333 -1.25 -3.44 -3.12
N ALA A 334 -2.01 -2.36 -3.26
CA ALA A 334 -3.06 -2.26 -4.29
C ALA A 334 -2.45 -2.30 -5.70
N GLY A 335 -3.24 -2.82 -6.67
CA GLY A 335 -2.84 -2.89 -8.07
C GLY A 335 -2.10 -4.16 -8.49
N ASP A 336 -1.83 -5.09 -7.55
CA ASP A 336 -1.25 -6.40 -7.84
C ASP A 336 -2.20 -7.54 -7.39
N ASP A 337 -3.44 -7.46 -7.83
CA ASP A 337 -4.52 -8.36 -7.40
C ASP A 337 -4.30 -9.82 -7.80
N GLU A 338 -3.62 -10.06 -8.91
CA GLU A 338 -3.35 -11.39 -9.40
C GLU A 338 -2.40 -12.15 -8.46
N ARG A 339 -1.26 -11.56 -8.11
CA ARG A 339 -0.31 -12.11 -7.13
C ARG A 339 -0.94 -12.28 -5.77
N ARG A 340 -1.59 -11.23 -5.28
CA ARG A 340 -2.30 -11.24 -4.00
C ARG A 340 -3.30 -12.39 -3.90
N THR A 341 -4.17 -12.53 -4.89
CA THR A 341 -5.19 -13.60 -4.91
C THR A 341 -4.53 -14.96 -4.86
N ARG A 342 -3.47 -15.14 -5.63
CA ARG A 342 -2.72 -16.38 -5.70
C ARG A 342 -2.04 -16.73 -4.38
N VAL A 343 -1.34 -15.76 -3.78
CA VAL A 343 -0.70 -15.93 -2.47
C VAL A 343 -1.74 -16.24 -1.40
N THR A 344 -2.87 -15.51 -1.38
CA THR A 344 -3.96 -15.75 -0.44
C THR A 344 -4.50 -17.19 -0.54
N GLU A 345 -4.69 -17.70 -1.76
CA GLU A 345 -5.17 -19.08 -1.97
C GLU A 345 -4.16 -20.12 -1.48
N ILE A 346 -2.86 -19.91 -1.75
CA ILE A 346 -1.79 -20.80 -1.27
C ILE A 346 -1.72 -20.78 0.27
N MET A 347 -1.74 -19.59 0.87
CA MET A 347 -1.75 -19.44 2.32
C MET A 347 -2.95 -20.13 2.97
N LYS A 348 -4.15 -19.97 2.40
CA LYS A 348 -5.38 -20.65 2.88
C LYS A 348 -5.29 -22.18 2.74
N ALA A 349 -4.75 -22.67 1.64
CA ALA A 349 -4.66 -24.10 1.37
C ALA A 349 -3.60 -24.81 2.23
N SER A 350 -2.52 -24.10 2.57
CA SER A 350 -1.41 -24.62 3.36
C SER A 350 -1.53 -24.39 4.86
N PHE A 351 -2.52 -23.55 5.31
CA PHE A 351 -2.68 -23.20 6.71
C PHE A 351 -3.04 -24.43 7.55
N GLU A 352 -2.16 -24.78 8.47
CA GLU A 352 -2.33 -25.88 9.42
C GLU A 352 -2.12 -25.37 10.86
N THR A 353 -2.99 -25.80 11.77
CA THR A 353 -2.88 -25.49 13.20
C THR A 353 -2.13 -26.61 13.92
N LEU A 354 -1.10 -26.24 14.63
CA LEU A 354 -0.27 -27.11 15.46
C LEU A 354 -0.51 -26.82 16.94
N ASP A 355 0.07 -27.60 17.82
CA ASP A 355 0.07 -27.32 19.27
C ASP A 355 0.92 -26.07 19.57
N GLY A 356 0.53 -25.32 20.60
CA GLY A 356 1.23 -24.09 21.03
C GLY A 356 0.40 -22.84 20.74
N VAL A 357 0.63 -21.80 21.51
CA VAL A 357 0.08 -20.44 21.34
C VAL A 357 1.08 -19.43 21.87
N LEU A 358 1.09 -18.23 21.30
CA LEU A 358 1.92 -17.14 21.83
C LEU A 358 1.52 -16.78 23.25
N ASN A 359 2.54 -16.60 24.10
CA ASN A 359 2.33 -16.22 25.48
C ASN A 359 1.93 -14.74 25.58
N PRO A 360 0.82 -14.38 26.23
CA PRO A 360 0.41 -12.99 26.44
C PRO A 360 1.46 -12.11 27.15
N ALA A 361 2.39 -12.72 27.92
CA ALA A 361 3.46 -12.00 28.61
C ALA A 361 4.63 -11.56 27.70
N GLN A 362 4.59 -11.89 26.42
CA GLN A 362 5.60 -11.45 25.43
C GLN A 362 5.22 -10.13 24.72
N ALA A 363 4.11 -9.50 25.09
CA ALA A 363 3.80 -8.15 24.64
C ALA A 363 4.81 -7.16 25.22
N ALA A 364 5.41 -6.29 24.40
CA ALA A 364 6.36 -5.29 24.85
C ALA A 364 5.74 -4.37 25.91
N ASP A 365 6.47 -4.14 27.01
CA ASP A 365 6.00 -3.34 28.18
C ASP A 365 5.82 -1.83 27.89
N GLU A 366 6.17 -1.36 26.68
CA GLU A 366 6.11 0.05 26.30
C GLU A 366 5.29 0.26 25.01
N GLN A 367 4.01 -0.12 25.00
CA GLN A 367 3.14 0.22 23.86
C GLN A 367 2.56 1.62 24.02
N SER A 368 2.70 2.44 22.98
CA SER A 368 1.97 3.71 22.85
C SER A 368 0.46 3.47 22.88
N ILE A 369 -0.30 4.43 23.38
CA ILE A 369 -1.79 4.40 23.41
C ILE A 369 -2.37 4.14 22.00
N ASP A 370 -1.65 4.51 20.96
CA ASP A 370 -2.05 4.39 19.54
C ASP A 370 -1.66 3.06 18.89
N LEU A 371 -1.09 2.11 19.64
CA LEU A 371 -0.60 0.83 19.13
C LEU A 371 -1.30 -0.35 19.80
N VAL A 372 -1.74 -1.29 18.99
CA VAL A 372 -2.25 -2.60 19.43
C VAL A 372 -1.23 -3.65 19.03
N SER A 373 -0.55 -4.25 20.00
CA SER A 373 0.49 -5.26 19.73
C SER A 373 1.49 -4.80 18.65
N GLY A 374 2.01 -3.56 18.77
CA GLY A 374 2.92 -2.97 17.80
C GLY A 374 2.30 -2.50 16.48
N LEU A 375 0.97 -2.55 16.33
CA LEU A 375 0.24 -2.13 15.14
C LEU A 375 -0.48 -0.80 15.36
N ALA A 376 -0.42 0.10 14.37
CA ALA A 376 -1.09 1.38 14.43
C ALA A 376 -2.62 1.24 14.34
N ILE A 377 -3.31 1.94 15.24
CA ILE A 377 -4.77 2.13 15.14
C ILE A 377 -5.02 3.20 14.08
N ARG A 378 -6.01 2.98 13.23
CA ARG A 378 -6.40 3.94 12.21
C ARG A 378 -6.80 5.24 12.86
N LYS A 379 -6.24 6.34 12.36
CA LYS A 379 -6.58 7.70 12.75
C LYS A 379 -7.41 8.36 11.65
N PRO A 380 -8.32 9.28 12.01
CA PRO A 380 -8.98 10.08 11.01
C PRO A 380 -7.96 10.92 10.25
N GLN A 381 -8.19 11.15 8.95
CA GLN A 381 -7.37 12.04 8.13
C GLN A 381 -7.43 13.48 8.64
N LEU A 382 -8.58 13.87 9.20
CA LEU A 382 -8.83 15.16 9.76
C LEU A 382 -9.82 15.03 10.92
N ALA A 383 -9.51 15.68 12.06
CA ALA A 383 -10.41 15.75 13.20
C ALA A 383 -10.52 17.21 13.66
N ARG A 384 -11.73 17.75 13.64
CA ARG A 384 -12.07 19.15 13.96
C ARG A 384 -13.34 19.24 14.76
N SER A 385 -13.75 20.43 15.07
CA SER A 385 -14.89 20.70 15.91
C SER A 385 -16.20 20.83 15.12
N GLY A 386 -17.28 20.59 15.80
CA GLY A 386 -18.65 20.90 15.42
C GLY A 386 -19.49 21.18 16.65
N PHE A 387 -20.78 21.44 16.48
CA PHE A 387 -21.68 21.61 17.60
C PHE A 387 -23.11 21.17 17.28
N TYR A 388 -23.77 20.62 18.29
CA TYR A 388 -25.15 20.19 18.18
C TYR A 388 -26.11 21.38 18.13
N VAL A 389 -27.08 21.31 17.21
CA VAL A 389 -28.08 22.37 16.99
C VAL A 389 -29.49 21.95 17.38
N ASP A 390 -29.71 20.67 17.64
CA ASP A 390 -31.01 20.14 18.09
C ASP A 390 -30.85 18.94 19.03
N GLY A 391 -31.95 18.52 19.63
CA GLY A 391 -32.01 17.34 20.51
C GLY A 391 -32.01 16.00 19.78
N ALA A 392 -31.89 15.96 18.44
CA ALA A 392 -31.76 14.76 17.65
C ALA A 392 -30.30 14.43 17.30
N GLY A 393 -29.37 15.38 17.62
CA GLY A 393 -27.95 15.23 17.36
C GLY A 393 -27.52 15.78 16.00
N THR A 394 -28.30 16.67 15.37
CA THR A 394 -27.86 17.38 14.16
C THR A 394 -26.69 18.28 14.51
N VAL A 395 -25.62 18.21 13.71
CA VAL A 395 -24.36 18.94 13.93
C VAL A 395 -24.11 19.94 12.82
N VAL A 396 -23.58 21.10 13.22
CA VAL A 396 -22.99 22.10 12.31
C VAL A 396 -21.48 22.06 12.46
N THR A 397 -20.75 22.02 11.35
CA THR A 397 -19.30 22.11 11.28
C THR A 397 -18.86 22.86 10.02
N ALA A 398 -17.56 23.16 9.89
CA ALA A 398 -17.02 23.75 8.68
C ALA A 398 -17.05 22.75 7.50
N ALA A 399 -17.43 23.22 6.30
CA ALA A 399 -17.50 22.35 5.12
C ALA A 399 -16.17 21.66 4.79
N THR A 400 -15.05 22.34 5.07
CA THR A 400 -13.71 21.79 4.87
C THR A 400 -13.38 20.61 5.79
N THR A 401 -14.11 20.43 6.89
CA THR A 401 -13.92 19.30 7.80
C THR A 401 -14.40 17.99 7.20
N VAL A 402 -15.38 18.03 6.31
CA VAL A 402 -16.04 16.84 5.75
C VAL A 402 -15.84 16.72 4.23
N ALA A 403 -14.98 17.55 3.65
CA ALA A 403 -14.71 17.50 2.22
C ALA A 403 -13.86 16.26 1.88
N ASN A 404 -14.35 15.46 0.92
CA ASN A 404 -13.68 14.24 0.40
C ASN A 404 -13.49 13.13 1.44
N CYS A 405 -14.29 13.08 2.50
CA CYS A 405 -14.26 12.00 3.47
C CYS A 405 -14.99 10.76 2.93
N GLU A 406 -14.41 9.59 3.09
CA GLU A 406 -15.09 8.32 2.86
C GLU A 406 -16.16 8.05 3.94
N ARG A 407 -15.87 8.50 5.16
CA ARG A 407 -16.72 8.32 6.33
C ARG A 407 -16.58 9.53 7.25
N VAL A 408 -17.67 9.98 7.85
CA VAL A 408 -17.69 11.03 8.87
C VAL A 408 -18.21 10.46 10.17
N THR A 409 -17.52 10.72 11.27
CA THR A 409 -17.98 10.34 12.61
C THR A 409 -18.09 11.51 13.56
N LEU A 410 -18.96 11.36 14.55
CA LEU A 410 -19.10 12.25 15.71
C LEU A 410 -18.53 11.53 16.93
N ASP A 411 -17.62 12.20 17.66
CA ASP A 411 -16.90 11.65 18.83
C ASP A 411 -16.27 10.28 18.54
N ASP A 412 -15.74 10.10 17.32
CA ASP A 412 -15.11 8.88 16.77
C ASP A 412 -15.99 7.61 16.82
N SER A 413 -17.21 7.72 17.31
CA SER A 413 -18.08 6.55 17.62
C SER A 413 -19.36 6.51 16.81
N PHE A 414 -19.89 7.62 16.36
CA PHE A 414 -21.20 7.69 15.72
C PHE A 414 -21.08 8.13 14.27
N ASP A 415 -21.47 7.26 13.34
CA ASP A 415 -21.51 7.61 11.93
C ASP A 415 -22.51 8.71 11.63
N ALA A 416 -22.14 9.63 10.75
CA ALA A 416 -22.98 10.74 10.34
C ALA A 416 -22.94 10.97 8.84
N ASP A 417 -24.10 11.34 8.29
CA ASP A 417 -24.26 11.69 6.87
C ASP A 417 -24.24 13.21 6.68
N VAL A 418 -23.61 13.68 5.62
CA VAL A 418 -23.64 15.09 5.23
C VAL A 418 -24.97 15.39 4.55
N MET A 419 -25.87 16.11 5.25
CA MET A 419 -27.17 16.52 4.71
C MET A 419 -27.09 17.69 3.76
N PHE A 420 -26.19 18.64 4.08
CA PHE A 420 -26.03 19.89 3.36
C PHE A 420 -24.60 20.38 3.49
N SER A 421 -24.06 20.99 2.42
CA SER A 421 -22.79 21.70 2.44
C SER A 421 -22.81 22.79 1.35
N ASP A 422 -22.37 24.02 1.68
CA ASP A 422 -22.33 25.15 0.75
C ASP A 422 -20.90 25.70 0.52
N GLY A 423 -19.89 24.96 0.96
CA GLY A 423 -18.48 25.37 0.87
C GLY A 423 -17.97 26.12 2.10
N SER A 424 -18.82 26.68 2.95
CA SER A 424 -18.46 27.32 4.23
C SER A 424 -18.89 26.45 5.41
N VAL A 425 -20.12 25.97 5.41
CA VAL A 425 -20.73 25.20 6.47
C VAL A 425 -21.24 23.86 5.94
N ALA A 426 -21.11 22.83 6.77
CA ALA A 426 -21.75 21.54 6.57
C ALA A 426 -22.70 21.22 7.72
N ILE A 427 -23.82 20.56 7.39
CA ILE A 427 -24.80 20.09 8.34
C ILE A 427 -24.81 18.57 8.28
N LEU A 428 -24.58 17.94 9.44
CA LEU A 428 -24.45 16.50 9.59
C LEU A 428 -25.65 15.95 10.33
N ARG A 429 -26.08 14.77 9.95
CA ARG A 429 -27.09 13.99 10.67
C ARG A 429 -26.49 12.66 11.09
N PRO A 430 -26.49 12.34 12.40
CA PRO A 430 -26.07 11.02 12.85
C PRO A 430 -27.00 9.95 12.29
N GLN A 431 -26.42 8.80 11.87
CA GLN A 431 -27.21 7.67 11.36
C GLN A 431 -28.05 7.02 12.45
N SER A 432 -27.58 7.07 13.69
CA SER A 432 -28.35 6.70 14.88
C SER A 432 -28.76 7.95 15.65
N ARG A 433 -29.99 7.97 16.17
CA ARG A 433 -30.47 9.12 16.95
C ARG A 433 -29.61 9.32 18.20
N LEU A 434 -28.98 10.47 18.29
CA LEU A 434 -28.26 10.92 19.48
C LEU A 434 -29.18 11.78 20.36
N ALA A 435 -28.83 11.89 21.64
CA ALA A 435 -29.49 12.77 22.60
C ALA A 435 -28.42 13.64 23.29
N PRO A 436 -27.90 14.66 22.62
CA PRO A 436 -26.86 15.52 23.18
C PRO A 436 -27.36 16.18 24.47
N MET A 437 -26.45 16.42 25.41
CA MET A 437 -26.76 17.07 26.70
C MET A 437 -27.13 18.53 26.50
N GLY A 438 -26.54 19.19 25.48
CA GLY A 438 -26.81 20.58 25.10
C GLY A 438 -26.98 20.72 23.59
N SER A 439 -27.65 21.78 23.18
CA SER A 439 -27.75 22.22 21.77
C SER A 439 -27.70 23.74 21.68
N ALA A 440 -27.24 24.26 20.58
CA ALA A 440 -27.02 25.70 20.37
C ALA A 440 -28.32 26.51 20.38
N ASP A 441 -28.29 27.61 21.11
CA ASP A 441 -29.22 28.73 20.93
C ASP A 441 -28.54 29.72 19.99
N VAL A 442 -29.05 29.87 18.74
CA VAL A 442 -28.40 30.71 17.73
C VAL A 442 -28.86 32.18 17.89
N GLN A 443 -27.88 33.07 17.96
CA GLN A 443 -28.14 34.52 18.15
C GLN A 443 -28.77 35.14 16.90
N THR A 444 -29.86 35.87 17.09
CA THR A 444 -30.54 36.64 16.00
C THR A 444 -30.22 38.14 16.03
N ALA A 445 -29.79 38.66 17.19
CA ALA A 445 -29.36 40.05 17.30
C ALA A 445 -27.94 40.23 16.74
N LEU A 446 -27.67 41.42 16.19
CA LEU A 446 -26.33 41.76 15.71
C LEU A 446 -25.35 41.85 16.90
N PRO A 447 -24.25 41.08 16.90
CA PRO A 447 -23.30 41.10 18.00
C PRO A 447 -22.55 42.42 18.06
N ARG A 448 -22.12 42.83 19.26
CA ARG A 448 -21.43 44.11 19.47
C ARG A 448 -19.95 43.98 19.19
N ILE A 449 -19.40 44.86 18.37
CA ILE A 449 -17.95 44.96 18.13
C ILE A 449 -17.25 45.24 19.47
N GLN A 450 -16.07 44.62 19.66
CA GLN A 450 -15.27 44.66 20.90
C GLN A 450 -15.91 43.92 22.09
N SER A 451 -17.02 43.18 21.89
CA SER A 451 -17.51 42.27 22.93
C SER A 451 -16.56 41.10 23.09
N GLN A 452 -16.52 40.52 24.27
CA GLN A 452 -15.84 39.25 24.52
C GLN A 452 -16.59 38.14 23.82
N ILE A 453 -15.83 37.23 23.27
CA ILE A 453 -16.31 35.99 22.61
C ILE A 453 -15.53 34.79 23.12
N THR A 454 -16.11 33.65 22.97
CA THR A 454 -15.52 32.38 23.35
C THR A 454 -15.72 31.35 22.23
N VAL A 455 -14.68 30.60 21.89
CA VAL A 455 -14.77 29.50 20.95
C VAL A 455 -14.68 28.17 21.71
N GLY A 456 -15.61 27.28 21.48
CA GLY A 456 -15.54 25.91 21.97
C GLY A 456 -14.95 25.00 20.90
N GLY A 457 -13.96 24.17 21.23
CA GLY A 457 -13.33 23.32 20.24
C GLY A 457 -12.45 22.21 20.78
N TYR A 458 -11.96 21.39 19.86
CA TYR A 458 -10.99 20.32 20.09
C TYR A 458 -9.65 20.68 19.42
N PRO A 459 -8.87 21.64 19.97
CA PRO A 459 -7.70 22.23 19.32
C PRO A 459 -6.67 21.21 18.87
N TYR A 460 -6.60 20.06 19.54
CA TYR A 460 -5.64 18.99 19.27
C TYR A 460 -6.29 17.75 18.61
N GLY A 461 -7.37 17.93 17.85
CA GLY A 461 -7.98 16.87 17.05
C GLY A 461 -8.42 15.66 17.85
N GLY A 462 -8.97 15.84 19.05
CA GLY A 462 -9.45 14.74 19.88
C GLY A 462 -8.40 14.12 20.82
N ALA A 463 -7.15 14.62 20.84
CA ALA A 463 -6.16 14.18 21.83
C ALA A 463 -6.60 14.48 23.28
N LEU A 464 -7.42 15.50 23.45
CA LEU A 464 -8.16 15.75 24.69
C LEU A 464 -9.59 15.20 24.53
N THR A 465 -10.07 14.48 25.53
CA THR A 465 -11.39 13.85 25.51
C THR A 465 -12.56 14.83 25.68
N LEU A 466 -12.27 16.05 26.08
CA LEU A 466 -13.26 17.11 26.28
C LEU A 466 -12.86 18.35 25.48
N PRO A 467 -13.85 19.11 24.96
CA PRO A 467 -13.57 20.36 24.29
C PRO A 467 -13.00 21.39 25.25
N THR A 468 -12.20 22.28 24.71
CA THR A 468 -11.63 23.44 25.45
C THR A 468 -12.26 24.73 25.01
N LEU A 469 -12.12 25.79 25.82
CA LEU A 469 -12.58 27.14 25.51
C LEU A 469 -11.40 28.06 25.26
N SER A 470 -11.43 28.72 24.10
CA SER A 470 -10.51 29.80 23.73
C SER A 470 -11.25 31.15 23.80
N PHE A 471 -10.60 32.19 24.35
CA PHE A 471 -11.21 33.47 24.62
C PHE A 471 -10.62 34.57 23.73
N GLY A 472 -11.48 35.49 23.27
CA GLY A 472 -11.07 36.60 22.43
C GLY A 472 -12.09 37.74 22.40
N THR A 473 -12.02 38.58 21.36
CA THR A 473 -12.96 39.68 21.14
C THR A 473 -13.44 39.70 19.68
N LEU A 474 -14.68 40.14 19.48
CA LEU A 474 -15.23 40.40 18.15
C LEU A 474 -14.60 41.67 17.56
N ALA A 475 -13.76 41.53 16.55
CA ALA A 475 -13.06 42.65 15.93
C ALA A 475 -13.97 43.42 14.95
N ASP A 476 -14.77 42.71 14.15
CA ASP A 476 -15.69 43.26 13.17
C ASP A 476 -16.83 42.29 12.86
N VAL A 477 -17.95 42.78 12.40
CA VAL A 477 -19.11 42.00 11.92
C VAL A 477 -19.03 41.70 10.41
N ARG A 478 -17.90 42.00 9.78
CA ARG A 478 -17.62 41.78 8.36
C ARG A 478 -16.26 41.16 8.15
N GLY A 479 -16.14 40.36 7.09
CA GLY A 479 -14.88 39.83 6.57
C GLY A 479 -13.97 40.91 5.98
N LEU A 480 -12.77 40.51 5.55
CA LEU A 480 -11.79 41.43 4.93
C LEU A 480 -12.27 41.98 3.59
N ASP A 481 -13.10 41.26 2.89
CA ASP A 481 -13.75 41.65 1.63
C ASP A 481 -15.04 42.47 1.82
N GLY A 482 -15.42 42.76 3.07
CA GLY A 482 -16.65 43.43 3.41
C GLY A 482 -17.89 42.55 3.44
N ASN A 483 -17.74 41.24 3.29
CA ASN A 483 -18.81 40.26 3.37
C ASN A 483 -19.41 40.21 4.79
N ASP A 484 -20.73 40.28 4.92
CA ASP A 484 -21.47 40.25 6.18
C ASP A 484 -21.82 38.81 6.67
N SER A 485 -21.57 37.81 5.85
CA SER A 485 -21.66 36.40 6.29
C SER A 485 -20.44 35.93 7.10
N THR A 486 -19.39 36.77 7.19
CA THR A 486 -18.15 36.46 7.89
C THR A 486 -17.88 37.47 9.00
N LEU A 487 -17.65 36.97 10.21
CA LEU A 487 -17.20 37.78 11.35
C LEU A 487 -15.68 37.74 11.42
N ARG A 488 -15.04 38.86 11.85
CA ARG A 488 -13.61 38.91 12.15
C ARG A 488 -13.40 38.91 13.65
N LEU A 489 -12.56 37.99 14.10
CA LEU A 489 -12.25 37.76 15.50
C LEU A 489 -10.81 38.20 15.79
N ASN A 490 -10.57 38.66 17.00
CA ASN A 490 -9.25 38.95 17.53
C ASN A 490 -8.92 37.90 18.60
N MET A 491 -8.37 36.80 18.15
CA MET A 491 -7.97 35.64 18.96
C MET A 491 -7.11 34.67 18.14
N GLN A 492 -6.27 33.94 18.82
CA GLN A 492 -5.53 32.82 18.25
C GLN A 492 -6.39 31.54 18.36
N THR A 493 -6.41 30.74 17.32
CA THR A 493 -7.16 29.48 17.27
C THR A 493 -6.30 28.38 16.64
N GLU A 494 -6.54 27.16 17.02
CA GLU A 494 -5.88 25.99 16.46
C GLU A 494 -6.73 25.37 15.34
N ASP A 495 -6.09 24.55 14.48
CA ASP A 495 -6.78 23.90 13.34
C ASP A 495 -7.94 23.00 13.79
N GLY A 496 -7.79 22.34 14.93
CA GLY A 496 -8.84 21.51 15.53
C GLY A 496 -10.08 22.28 16.03
N ASP A 497 -9.97 23.57 16.29
CA ASP A 497 -11.11 24.41 16.70
C ASP A 497 -12.05 24.76 15.54
N ILE A 498 -11.58 24.62 14.29
CA ILE A 498 -12.37 24.92 13.09
C ILE A 498 -13.68 24.13 13.09
N GLY A 499 -14.78 24.84 12.81
CA GLY A 499 -16.14 24.28 12.87
C GLY A 499 -16.79 24.37 14.24
N GLY A 500 -16.03 24.75 15.26
CA GLY A 500 -16.55 24.96 16.62
C GLY A 500 -17.42 26.19 16.77
N PRO A 501 -18.33 26.22 17.78
CA PRO A 501 -19.23 27.34 18.03
C PRO A 501 -18.47 28.55 18.57
N VAL A 502 -18.84 29.74 18.09
CA VAL A 502 -18.40 31.01 18.63
C VAL A 502 -19.54 31.59 19.46
N PHE A 503 -19.32 31.73 20.77
CA PHE A 503 -20.31 32.23 21.73
C PHE A 503 -20.13 33.69 22.02
N ASP A 504 -21.23 34.39 22.31
CA ASP A 504 -21.22 35.67 23.00
C ASP A 504 -21.11 35.49 24.53
N ASN A 505 -21.10 36.59 25.26
CA ASN A 505 -21.06 36.59 26.73
C ASN A 505 -22.28 35.95 27.40
N GLY A 506 -23.35 35.73 26.67
CA GLY A 506 -24.57 35.08 27.14
C GLY A 506 -24.67 33.61 26.84
N GLY A 507 -23.68 33.05 26.11
CA GLY A 507 -23.67 31.68 25.66
C GLY A 507 -24.49 31.42 24.38
N ALA A 508 -24.99 32.48 23.73
CA ALA A 508 -25.62 32.34 22.43
C ALA A 508 -24.55 32.16 21.32
N VAL A 509 -24.81 31.30 20.34
CA VAL A 509 -23.93 31.08 19.20
C VAL A 509 -24.07 32.21 18.20
N ILE A 510 -23.04 33.06 18.07
CA ILE A 510 -22.96 34.17 17.10
C ILE A 510 -22.31 33.76 15.78
N GLY A 511 -21.66 32.59 15.74
CA GLY A 511 -21.00 32.08 14.53
C GLY A 511 -20.35 30.72 14.74
N MET A 512 -19.71 30.24 13.69
CA MET A 512 -18.91 29.02 13.63
C MET A 512 -17.51 29.36 13.15
N LEU A 513 -16.48 28.87 13.82
CA LEU A 513 -15.09 29.17 13.46
C LEU A 513 -14.77 28.61 12.05
N LEU A 514 -14.17 29.44 11.23
CA LEU A 514 -13.72 29.10 9.88
C LEU A 514 -12.21 28.85 9.86
N PRO A 515 -11.72 28.07 8.87
CA PRO A 515 -10.28 27.98 8.62
C PRO A 515 -9.70 29.38 8.26
N HIS A 516 -8.42 29.54 8.52
CA HIS A 516 -7.71 30.73 8.07
C HIS A 516 -7.78 30.82 6.53
N PRO A 517 -8.16 31.97 5.95
CA PRO A 517 -8.25 32.12 4.52
C PRO A 517 -6.86 32.01 3.89
N ALA A 518 -6.77 31.29 2.75
CA ALA A 518 -5.58 31.30 1.92
C ALA A 518 -5.45 32.69 1.25
N THR A 519 -4.67 33.58 1.83
CA THR A 519 -4.56 34.99 1.41
C THR A 519 -3.48 35.25 0.35
N GLY A 520 -3.10 34.24 -0.47
CA GLY A 520 -2.05 34.40 -1.48
C GLY A 520 -0.73 34.86 -0.88
N ASN A 521 -0.25 36.07 -1.23
CA ASN A 521 1.00 36.64 -0.70
C ASN A 521 0.82 37.47 0.60
N GLN A 522 -0.39 37.57 1.14
CA GLN A 522 -0.63 38.34 2.38
C GLN A 522 -0.57 37.39 3.57
N ILE A 523 0.28 37.71 4.53
CA ILE A 523 0.35 37.00 5.81
C ILE A 523 -0.51 37.76 6.80
N LEU A 524 -1.54 37.11 7.31
CA LEU A 524 -2.36 37.67 8.42
C LEU A 524 -1.66 37.40 9.75
N PRO A 525 -1.78 38.30 10.74
CA PRO A 525 -1.36 38.02 12.10
C PRO A 525 -2.10 36.80 12.68
N GLU A 526 -1.44 36.05 13.54
CA GLU A 526 -2.00 34.83 14.16
C GLU A 526 -3.26 35.10 15.00
N GLU A 527 -3.41 36.36 15.50
CA GLU A 527 -4.57 36.77 16.28
C GLU A 527 -5.80 37.08 15.42
N VAL A 528 -5.69 37.03 14.08
CA VAL A 528 -6.82 37.31 13.18
C VAL A 528 -7.47 36.01 12.76
N SER A 529 -8.62 35.71 13.36
CA SER A 529 -9.45 34.55 13.01
C SER A 529 -10.79 35.00 12.42
N PHE A 530 -11.51 34.06 11.82
CA PHE A 530 -12.78 34.32 11.14
C PHE A 530 -13.85 33.31 11.59
N ALA A 531 -15.11 33.77 11.59
CA ALA A 531 -16.24 32.89 11.83
C ALA A 531 -17.34 33.09 10.78
N TYR A 532 -18.04 32.05 10.41
CA TYR A 532 -19.27 32.11 9.64
C TYR A 532 -20.39 32.63 10.55
N SER A 533 -21.12 33.68 10.13
CA SER A 533 -22.07 34.36 10.98
C SER A 533 -23.29 33.51 11.36
N ALA A 534 -23.91 33.79 12.50
CA ALA A 534 -25.14 33.13 12.93
C ALA A 534 -26.25 33.20 11.85
N GLN A 535 -26.37 34.33 11.14
CA GLN A 535 -27.34 34.45 10.05
C GLN A 535 -27.03 33.48 8.89
N GLY A 536 -25.75 33.33 8.57
CA GLY A 536 -25.31 32.34 7.58
C GLY A 536 -25.66 30.90 7.99
N ILE A 537 -25.39 30.55 9.26
CA ILE A 537 -25.75 29.25 9.84
C ILE A 537 -27.27 29.03 9.77
N LEU A 538 -28.08 29.98 10.14
CA LEU A 538 -29.54 29.90 10.09
C LEU A 538 -30.05 29.70 8.66
N ASN A 539 -29.46 30.39 7.68
CA ASN A 539 -29.79 30.18 6.27
C ASN A 539 -29.49 28.77 5.77
N ALA A 540 -28.32 28.23 6.14
CA ALA A 540 -27.94 26.87 5.81
C ALA A 540 -28.85 25.82 6.47
N LEU A 541 -29.15 25.97 7.75
CA LEU A 541 -30.07 25.11 8.49
C LEU A 541 -31.47 25.10 7.89
N ASN A 542 -32.00 26.28 7.54
CA ASN A 542 -33.28 26.40 6.83
C ASN A 542 -33.26 25.69 5.48
N SER A 543 -32.16 25.79 4.73
CA SER A 543 -31.99 25.09 3.45
C SER A 543 -31.96 23.58 3.61
N ALA A 544 -31.41 23.09 4.73
CA ALA A 544 -31.39 21.68 5.11
C ALA A 544 -32.72 21.21 5.76
N GLY A 545 -33.70 22.09 5.97
CA GLY A 545 -34.97 21.78 6.63
C GLY A 545 -34.85 21.50 8.13
N VAL A 546 -33.82 22.04 8.78
CA VAL A 546 -33.55 21.89 10.21
C VAL A 546 -34.04 23.13 10.97
N THR A 547 -34.86 22.89 11.98
CA THR A 547 -35.35 23.96 12.88
C THR A 547 -34.49 23.97 14.16
N VAL A 548 -33.99 25.15 14.52
CA VAL A 548 -33.12 25.32 15.69
C VAL A 548 -33.71 26.36 16.65
N LYS A 549 -33.26 26.31 17.88
CA LYS A 549 -33.58 27.38 18.85
C LYS A 549 -32.82 28.64 18.51
N THR A 550 -33.49 29.77 18.63
CA THR A 550 -32.92 31.10 18.46
C THR A 550 -33.12 31.96 19.67
N THR A 551 -32.23 32.91 19.89
CA THR A 551 -32.31 33.88 20.98
C THR A 551 -31.89 35.26 20.51
N ASP A 552 -32.44 36.30 21.13
CA ASP A 552 -32.00 37.71 21.03
C ASP A 552 -31.42 38.23 22.37
N SER A 553 -31.34 37.33 23.36
CA SER A 553 -30.82 37.63 24.70
C SER A 553 -29.33 37.98 24.64
N MET A 554 -28.96 39.03 25.35
CA MET A 554 -27.56 39.44 25.60
C MET A 554 -27.22 39.37 27.08
N ALA A 555 -27.90 38.52 27.84
CA ALA A 555 -27.66 38.34 29.26
C ALA A 555 -26.26 37.74 29.47
N TYR A 556 -25.57 38.19 30.51
CA TYR A 556 -24.25 37.66 30.87
C TYR A 556 -24.38 36.26 31.51
N MET A 557 -23.52 35.35 31.09
CA MET A 557 -23.38 34.01 31.66
C MET A 557 -22.02 33.90 32.36
N PRO A 558 -21.95 33.35 33.58
CA PRO A 558 -20.67 33.06 34.24
C PRO A 558 -19.82 32.06 33.44
N PRO A 559 -18.47 32.25 33.42
CA PRO A 559 -17.58 31.39 32.64
C PRO A 559 -17.71 29.90 32.96
N GLU A 560 -17.95 29.52 34.20
CA GLU A 560 -18.14 28.12 34.61
C GLU A 560 -19.38 27.52 33.97
N THR A 561 -20.47 28.28 33.88
CA THR A 561 -21.70 27.83 33.23
C THR A 561 -21.50 27.75 31.72
N LEU A 562 -20.79 28.73 31.13
CA LEU A 562 -20.45 28.70 29.71
C LEU A 562 -19.58 27.49 29.37
N THR A 563 -18.60 27.14 30.20
CA THR A 563 -17.75 25.97 30.02
C THR A 563 -18.56 24.69 30.01
N SER A 564 -19.44 24.49 30.98
CA SER A 564 -20.31 23.31 31.03
C SER A 564 -21.23 23.21 29.80
N MET A 565 -21.86 24.33 29.44
CA MET A 565 -22.76 24.40 28.29
C MET A 565 -22.01 24.12 26.98
N ALA A 566 -20.83 24.68 26.81
CA ALA A 566 -20.00 24.46 25.63
C ALA A 566 -19.57 22.99 25.55
N SER A 567 -19.18 22.38 26.68
CA SER A 567 -18.84 20.94 26.72
C SER A 567 -20.02 20.04 26.34
N ASP A 568 -21.23 20.43 26.72
CA ASP A 568 -22.44 19.63 26.46
C ASP A 568 -22.87 19.68 24.98
N MET A 569 -22.43 20.66 24.20
CA MET A 569 -22.85 20.84 22.81
C MET A 569 -21.74 20.77 21.78
N THR A 570 -20.47 20.97 22.16
CA THR A 570 -19.35 20.86 21.21
C THR A 570 -19.01 19.40 20.99
N VAL A 571 -18.81 18.99 19.74
CA VAL A 571 -18.58 17.61 19.34
C VAL A 571 -17.35 17.52 18.43
N LEU A 572 -16.58 16.46 18.57
CA LEU A 572 -15.51 16.15 17.64
C LEU A 572 -16.09 15.59 16.34
N VAL A 573 -15.68 16.15 15.20
CA VAL A 573 -16.06 15.69 13.86
C VAL A 573 -14.82 15.15 13.18
N SER A 574 -14.83 13.85 12.90
CA SER A 574 -13.70 13.15 12.30
C SER A 574 -14.00 12.71 10.88
N CYS A 575 -13.06 12.97 9.97
CA CYS A 575 -13.05 12.59 8.55
C CYS A 575 -12.11 11.40 8.36
N TRP A 576 -12.60 10.32 7.81
CA TRP A 576 -11.86 9.08 7.59
C TRP A 576 -11.66 8.83 6.10
#